data_b4ee463affbf88470d8fd65c214ba3bc
#
_entry.id   b4ee463affbf88470d8fd65c214ba3bc
#
_cell.length_a   1.000
_cell.length_b   1.000
_cell.length_c   1.000
_cell.angle_alpha   90.00
_cell.angle_beta   90.00
_cell.angle_gamma   90.00
#
_symmetry.space_group_name_H-M   'P 1'
#
loop_
_entity.id
_entity.type
_entity.pdbx_description
1 polymer ?
#
loop_
_entity_poly.entity_id
_entity_poly.type
_entity_poly.pdbx_seq_one_letter_code
_entity_poly.pdbx_strand_id
1 'polypeptide(L)'
;FLTPIIVVILVAIIALAWGSSPQYMNSNTFDVPFVSGILEGYQTFDAIGGVVVGAVIIISLNLRGHTSYKDTKTLITKAGFIAGVGLLLIYGGLIFSGALLSAEFFENATRTEILTSLSSQTLGATGTSFLSILVALACFTTAVGIVTGTSDYVKGIFKNSQKAYVITAFISCVLGVVIGHFEVSFIIKAAVPALMFIYPITIVLILLNVVSNKLASPMVFKGVVLITFLFSIPDFLGSLQLSNFLKPIIYWIPLSSKSLGWALPALTMFIALNVYNHHQKRSTREAPTS
;
A
#
# COMPACT_ATOMS: atom_id res chain seq x y z
N PHE A 1 -16.02 -3.85 -16.83
CA PHE A 1 -15.60 -4.86 -17.84
C PHE A 1 -14.07 -5.04 -17.92
N LEU A 2 -13.26 -4.00 -17.73
CA LEU A 2 -11.80 -4.05 -17.85
C LEU A 2 -11.15 -4.93 -16.77
N THR A 3 -11.47 -4.73 -15.51
CA THR A 3 -10.85 -5.46 -14.39
C THR A 3 -10.97 -6.99 -14.53
N PRO A 4 -12.15 -7.58 -14.85
CA PRO A 4 -12.25 -9.02 -15.10
C PRO A 4 -11.35 -9.51 -16.24
N ILE A 5 -11.20 -8.75 -17.31
CA ILE A 5 -10.34 -9.13 -18.44
C ILE A 5 -8.88 -9.17 -18.04
N ILE A 6 -8.41 -8.17 -17.25
CA ILE A 6 -7.05 -8.15 -16.72
C ILE A 6 -6.80 -9.38 -15.85
N VAL A 7 -7.74 -9.70 -14.95
CA VAL A 7 -7.65 -10.88 -14.07
C VAL A 7 -7.55 -12.17 -14.89
N VAL A 8 -8.38 -12.32 -15.94
CA VAL A 8 -8.33 -13.50 -16.81
C VAL A 8 -6.96 -13.63 -17.50
N ILE A 9 -6.38 -12.55 -17.99
CA ILE A 9 -5.07 -12.59 -18.64
C ILE A 9 -3.96 -12.90 -17.64
N LEU A 10 -3.99 -12.31 -16.43
CA LEU A 10 -3.02 -12.64 -15.40
C LEU A 10 -3.12 -14.12 -14.98
N VAL A 11 -4.32 -14.65 -14.83
CA VAL A 11 -4.54 -16.06 -14.55
C VAL A 11 -4.03 -16.95 -15.71
N ALA A 12 -4.21 -16.52 -16.95
CA ALA A 12 -3.66 -17.23 -18.11
C ALA A 12 -2.13 -17.24 -18.11
N ILE A 13 -1.48 -16.12 -17.82
CA ILE A 13 -0.01 -16.04 -17.66
C ILE A 13 0.47 -17.01 -16.57
N ILE A 14 -0.17 -17.00 -15.41
CA ILE A 14 0.17 -17.89 -14.29
C ILE A 14 0.01 -19.36 -14.69
N ALA A 15 -1.10 -19.72 -15.33
CA ALA A 15 -1.37 -21.08 -15.75
C ALA A 15 -0.40 -21.59 -16.82
N LEU A 16 -0.03 -20.73 -17.77
CA LEU A 16 0.94 -21.07 -18.82
C LEU A 16 2.37 -21.16 -18.26
N ALA A 17 2.74 -20.26 -17.34
CA ALA A 17 4.03 -20.35 -16.65
C ALA A 17 4.15 -21.65 -15.84
N TRP A 18 3.07 -22.14 -15.26
CA TRP A 18 3.06 -23.41 -14.53
C TRP A 18 3.33 -24.62 -15.42
N GLY A 19 2.91 -24.58 -16.70
CA GLY A 19 3.20 -25.61 -17.68
C GLY A 19 4.62 -25.60 -18.24
N SER A 20 5.40 -24.56 -17.96
CA SER A 20 6.78 -24.41 -18.41
C SER A 20 7.74 -25.26 -17.54
N SER A 21 8.81 -25.76 -18.14
CA SER A 21 9.85 -26.48 -17.39
C SER A 21 10.55 -25.53 -16.41
N PRO A 22 10.62 -25.83 -15.11
CA PRO A 22 11.20 -24.94 -14.14
C PRO A 22 12.70 -24.74 -14.42
N GLN A 23 13.10 -23.49 -14.59
CA GLN A 23 14.51 -23.07 -14.67
C GLN A 23 14.80 -22.25 -13.40
N TYR A 24 15.32 -22.94 -12.38
CA TYR A 24 15.63 -22.29 -11.12
C TYR A 24 17.03 -21.65 -11.16
N MET A 25 17.13 -20.38 -10.80
CA MET A 25 18.40 -19.82 -10.37
C MET A 25 18.80 -20.42 -9.02
N ASN A 26 20.11 -20.67 -8.85
CA ASN A 26 20.66 -21.07 -7.57
C ASN A 26 20.36 -20.00 -6.53
N SER A 27 19.55 -20.34 -5.53
CA SER A 27 18.86 -19.42 -4.60
C SER A 27 19.76 -18.83 -3.49
N ASN A 28 21.07 -18.77 -3.67
CA ASN A 28 22.00 -18.23 -2.67
C ASN A 28 22.09 -16.70 -2.64
N THR A 29 21.17 -16.00 -3.32
CA THR A 29 21.20 -14.53 -3.45
C THR A 29 20.69 -13.78 -2.21
N PHE A 30 19.97 -14.44 -1.31
CA PHE A 30 19.37 -13.81 -0.13
C PHE A 30 19.78 -14.51 1.15
N ASP A 31 20.37 -13.76 2.09
CA ASP A 31 20.73 -14.28 3.44
C ASP A 31 19.49 -14.78 4.21
N VAL A 32 18.35 -14.09 4.08
CA VAL A 32 17.09 -14.45 4.73
C VAL A 32 15.92 -14.22 3.74
N PRO A 33 15.60 -15.17 2.87
CA PRO A 33 14.60 -15.01 1.79
C PRO A 33 13.22 -14.58 2.30
N PHE A 34 12.77 -15.10 3.42
CA PHE A 34 11.47 -14.77 4.00
C PHE A 34 11.36 -13.30 4.42
N VAL A 35 12.40 -12.77 5.07
CA VAL A 35 12.43 -11.36 5.49
C VAL A 35 12.50 -10.44 4.27
N SER A 36 13.30 -10.80 3.26
CA SER A 36 13.37 -10.06 2.00
C SER A 36 12.01 -10.01 1.30
N GLY A 37 11.28 -11.12 1.27
CA GLY A 37 9.92 -11.16 0.71
C GLY A 37 8.92 -10.27 1.47
N ILE A 38 8.99 -10.23 2.81
CA ILE A 38 8.16 -9.30 3.60
C ILE A 38 8.49 -7.84 3.27
N LEU A 39 9.78 -7.51 3.11
CA LEU A 39 10.21 -6.15 2.77
C LEU A 39 9.78 -5.74 1.37
N GLU A 40 9.85 -6.63 0.38
CA GLU A 40 9.32 -6.38 -0.95
C GLU A 40 7.80 -6.18 -0.92
N GLY A 41 7.06 -6.99 -0.14
CA GLY A 41 5.63 -6.78 0.08
C GLY A 41 5.32 -5.45 0.77
N TYR A 42 6.13 -5.02 1.73
CA TYR A 42 6.00 -3.70 2.36
C TYR A 42 6.17 -2.57 1.35
N GLN A 43 7.10 -2.68 0.41
CA GLN A 43 7.38 -1.67 -0.61
C GLN A 43 6.32 -1.58 -1.71
N THR A 44 5.28 -2.43 -1.73
CA THR A 44 4.15 -2.28 -2.67
C THR A 44 3.27 -1.09 -2.34
N PHE A 45 3.29 -0.61 -1.09
CA PHE A 45 2.48 0.51 -0.59
C PHE A 45 0.96 0.33 -0.76
N ASP A 46 0.49 -0.90 -0.89
CA ASP A 46 -0.91 -1.24 -1.17
C ASP A 46 -1.90 -0.75 -0.10
N ALA A 47 -1.47 -0.63 1.16
CA ALA A 47 -2.34 -0.15 2.22
C ALA A 47 -2.82 1.29 1.99
N ILE A 48 -2.00 2.16 1.39
CA ILE A 48 -2.41 3.53 1.00
C ILE A 48 -3.48 3.44 -0.08
N GLY A 49 -3.24 2.62 -1.13
CA GLY A 49 -4.21 2.37 -2.20
C GLY A 49 -5.54 1.87 -1.64
N GLY A 50 -5.49 0.90 -0.71
CA GLY A 50 -6.67 0.36 -0.04
C GLY A 50 -7.48 1.41 0.73
N VAL A 51 -6.82 2.33 1.44
CA VAL A 51 -7.50 3.43 2.16
C VAL A 51 -8.14 4.41 1.19
N VAL A 52 -7.42 4.85 0.16
CA VAL A 52 -7.93 5.82 -0.84
C VAL A 52 -9.11 5.23 -1.61
N VAL A 53 -8.95 4.01 -2.15
CA VAL A 53 -10.02 3.34 -2.90
C VAL A 53 -11.21 3.01 -1.98
N GLY A 54 -10.96 2.61 -0.75
CA GLY A 54 -12.02 2.38 0.26
C GLY A 54 -12.88 3.62 0.50
N ALA A 55 -12.25 4.78 0.60
CA ALA A 55 -12.98 6.06 0.75
C ALA A 55 -13.86 6.35 -0.48
N VAL A 56 -13.34 6.16 -1.71
CA VAL A 56 -14.11 6.32 -2.95
C VAL A 56 -15.30 5.36 -3.02
N ILE A 57 -15.12 4.11 -2.59
CA ILE A 57 -16.20 3.12 -2.55
C ILE A 57 -17.30 3.55 -1.58
N ILE A 58 -16.94 4.04 -0.38
CA ILE A 58 -17.92 4.54 0.61
C ILE A 58 -18.73 5.69 0.03
N ILE A 59 -18.09 6.66 -0.62
CA ILE A 59 -18.77 7.78 -1.28
C ILE A 59 -19.73 7.26 -2.37
N SER A 60 -19.26 6.34 -3.21
CA SER A 60 -20.06 5.76 -4.28
C SER A 60 -21.29 4.99 -3.77
N LEU A 61 -21.16 4.26 -2.65
CA LEU A 61 -22.28 3.56 -2.01
C LEU A 61 -23.31 4.53 -1.44
N ASN A 62 -22.86 5.61 -0.81
CA ASN A 62 -23.74 6.66 -0.30
C ASN A 62 -24.53 7.33 -1.43
N LEU A 63 -23.90 7.63 -2.55
CA LEU A 63 -24.56 8.20 -3.74
C LEU A 63 -25.61 7.26 -4.35
N ARG A 64 -25.43 5.94 -4.19
CA ARG A 64 -26.41 4.92 -4.64
C ARG A 64 -27.53 4.64 -3.63
N GLY A 65 -27.63 5.41 -2.55
CA GLY A 65 -28.70 5.29 -1.57
C GLY A 65 -28.41 4.31 -0.42
N HIS A 66 -27.22 3.71 -0.37
CA HIS A 66 -26.82 2.88 0.79
C HIS A 66 -26.32 3.77 1.93
N THR A 67 -27.25 4.40 2.65
CA THR A 67 -26.92 5.33 3.76
C THR A 67 -26.83 4.66 5.12
N SER A 68 -27.32 3.41 5.24
CA SER A 68 -27.23 2.65 6.49
C SER A 68 -25.79 2.21 6.75
N TYR A 69 -25.24 2.58 7.92
CA TYR A 69 -23.90 2.16 8.35
C TYR A 69 -23.74 0.63 8.35
N LYS A 70 -24.77 -0.11 8.79
CA LYS A 70 -24.73 -1.57 8.89
C LYS A 70 -24.63 -2.23 7.51
N ASP A 71 -25.42 -1.75 6.55
CA ASP A 71 -25.45 -2.29 5.19
C ASP A 71 -24.15 -1.96 4.45
N THR A 72 -23.71 -0.70 4.53
CA THR A 72 -22.43 -0.26 3.96
C THR A 72 -21.26 -1.04 4.53
N LYS A 73 -21.18 -1.24 5.85
CA LYS A 73 -20.14 -2.03 6.49
C LYS A 73 -20.14 -3.48 5.99
N THR A 74 -21.33 -4.10 5.88
CA THR A 74 -21.44 -5.50 5.42
C THR A 74 -20.98 -5.65 3.97
N LEU A 75 -21.40 -4.72 3.09
CA LEU A 75 -20.97 -4.72 1.69
C LEU A 75 -19.47 -4.53 1.55
N ILE A 76 -18.89 -3.56 2.25
CA ILE A 76 -17.44 -3.29 2.21
C ILE A 76 -16.65 -4.47 2.75
N THR A 77 -17.11 -5.10 3.84
CA THR A 77 -16.42 -6.26 4.41
C THR A 77 -16.41 -7.44 3.43
N LYS A 78 -17.56 -7.74 2.80
CA LYS A 78 -17.63 -8.81 1.80
C LYS A 78 -16.78 -8.51 0.56
N ALA A 79 -16.89 -7.30 0.03
CA ALA A 79 -16.09 -6.86 -1.13
C ALA A 79 -14.60 -6.88 -0.81
N GLY A 80 -14.19 -6.40 0.36
CA GLY A 80 -12.80 -6.40 0.82
C GLY A 80 -12.25 -7.80 1.00
N PHE A 81 -13.04 -8.74 1.52
CA PHE A 81 -12.63 -10.14 1.64
C PHE A 81 -12.40 -10.79 0.26
N ILE A 82 -13.34 -10.60 -0.68
CA ILE A 82 -13.19 -11.11 -2.06
C ILE A 82 -11.98 -10.48 -2.74
N ALA A 83 -11.80 -9.16 -2.61
CA ALA A 83 -10.64 -8.46 -3.17
C ALA A 83 -9.33 -8.96 -2.56
N GLY A 84 -9.28 -9.16 -1.24
CA GLY A 84 -8.09 -9.67 -0.55
C GLY A 84 -7.70 -11.08 -0.99
N VAL A 85 -8.68 -11.99 -1.12
CA VAL A 85 -8.43 -13.34 -1.65
C VAL A 85 -7.97 -13.26 -3.12
N GLY A 86 -8.61 -12.42 -3.94
CA GLY A 86 -8.22 -12.21 -5.33
C GLY A 86 -6.78 -11.70 -5.47
N LEU A 87 -6.39 -10.70 -4.67
CA LEU A 87 -5.02 -10.17 -4.63
C LEU A 87 -4.01 -11.24 -4.18
N LEU A 88 -4.34 -12.01 -3.13
CA LEU A 88 -3.48 -13.11 -2.66
C LEU A 88 -3.21 -14.12 -3.77
N LEU A 89 -4.23 -14.52 -4.52
CA LEU A 89 -4.10 -15.48 -5.62
C LEU A 89 -3.27 -14.91 -6.78
N ILE A 90 -3.51 -13.65 -7.15
CA ILE A 90 -2.79 -13.01 -8.26
C ILE A 90 -1.32 -12.78 -7.87
N TYR A 91 -1.04 -12.18 -6.72
CA TYR A 91 0.33 -11.93 -6.25
C TYR A 91 1.08 -13.24 -6.02
N GLY A 92 0.47 -14.21 -5.35
CA GLY A 92 1.06 -15.54 -5.15
C GLY A 92 1.36 -16.24 -6.46
N GLY A 93 0.43 -16.19 -7.42
CA GLY A 93 0.62 -16.75 -8.74
C GLY A 93 1.74 -16.07 -9.54
N LEU A 94 1.81 -14.74 -9.55
CA LEU A 94 2.87 -14.00 -10.24
C LEU A 94 4.25 -14.22 -9.60
N ILE A 95 4.34 -14.23 -8.27
CA ILE A 95 5.58 -14.54 -7.55
C ILE A 95 6.05 -15.96 -7.89
N PHE A 96 5.14 -16.92 -7.88
CA PHE A 96 5.44 -18.30 -8.25
C PHE A 96 5.90 -18.40 -9.71
N SER A 97 5.23 -17.73 -10.65
CA SER A 97 5.62 -17.70 -12.07
C SER A 97 7.00 -17.06 -12.26
N GLY A 98 7.29 -15.95 -11.55
CA GLY A 98 8.60 -15.31 -11.55
C GLY A 98 9.70 -16.23 -10.98
N ALA A 99 9.39 -17.01 -9.95
CA ALA A 99 10.32 -17.98 -9.39
C ALA A 99 10.63 -19.14 -10.36
N LEU A 100 9.62 -19.64 -11.10
CA LEU A 100 9.81 -20.72 -12.09
C LEU A 100 10.73 -20.30 -13.25
N LEU A 101 10.69 -19.03 -13.65
CA LEU A 101 11.46 -18.50 -14.78
C LEU A 101 12.64 -17.63 -14.34
N SER A 102 13.04 -17.73 -13.07
CA SER A 102 14.05 -16.87 -12.46
C SER A 102 15.42 -16.93 -13.11
N ALA A 103 15.80 -18.09 -13.70
CA ALA A 103 17.07 -18.26 -14.39
C ALA A 103 17.21 -17.42 -15.68
N GLU A 104 16.10 -16.96 -16.24
CA GLU A 104 16.08 -16.19 -17.49
C GLU A 104 16.16 -14.69 -17.29
N PHE A 105 16.08 -14.23 -16.03
CA PHE A 105 16.17 -12.81 -15.71
C PHE A 105 17.59 -12.39 -15.34
N PHE A 106 18.01 -11.24 -15.87
CA PHE A 106 19.29 -10.63 -15.46
C PHE A 106 19.22 -10.15 -14.01
N GLU A 107 20.31 -10.19 -13.27
CA GLU A 107 20.40 -9.75 -11.86
C GLU A 107 19.90 -8.32 -11.62
N ASN A 108 19.98 -7.45 -12.63
CA ASN A 108 19.55 -6.05 -12.56
C ASN A 108 18.26 -5.77 -13.34
N ALA A 109 17.47 -6.79 -13.68
CA ALA A 109 16.23 -6.59 -14.43
C ALA A 109 15.25 -5.72 -13.65
N THR A 110 14.67 -4.74 -14.33
CA THR A 110 13.61 -3.88 -13.74
C THR A 110 12.32 -4.67 -13.62
N ARG A 111 11.45 -4.24 -12.69
CA ARG A 111 10.12 -4.86 -12.48
C ARG A 111 9.29 -4.93 -13.77
N THR A 112 9.42 -3.91 -14.64
CA THR A 112 8.74 -3.85 -15.93
C THR A 112 9.31 -4.87 -16.92
N GLU A 113 10.63 -5.02 -16.97
CA GLU A 113 11.30 -6.00 -17.82
C GLU A 113 10.92 -7.43 -17.41
N ILE A 114 10.88 -7.74 -16.12
CA ILE A 114 10.45 -9.06 -15.61
C ILE A 114 9.03 -9.38 -16.08
N LEU A 115 8.07 -8.46 -15.91
CA LEU A 115 6.69 -8.67 -16.33
C LEU A 115 6.57 -8.82 -17.85
N THR A 116 7.30 -8.04 -18.63
CA THR A 116 7.30 -8.10 -20.09
C THR A 116 7.92 -9.40 -20.58
N SER A 117 9.05 -9.82 -20.01
CA SER A 117 9.67 -11.13 -20.31
C SER A 117 8.75 -12.28 -19.98
N LEU A 118 8.15 -12.29 -18.79
CA LEU A 118 7.19 -13.30 -18.37
C LEU A 118 6.02 -13.40 -19.36
N SER A 119 5.47 -12.26 -19.77
CA SER A 119 4.38 -12.21 -20.75
C SER A 119 4.82 -12.68 -22.13
N SER A 120 6.00 -12.27 -22.60
CA SER A 120 6.49 -12.66 -23.93
C SER A 120 6.81 -14.15 -24.03
N GLN A 121 7.28 -14.77 -22.97
CA GLN A 121 7.57 -16.20 -22.91
C GLN A 121 6.30 -17.04 -22.82
N THR A 122 5.29 -16.57 -22.08
CA THR A 122 4.05 -17.33 -21.86
C THR A 122 3.02 -17.12 -22.97
N LEU A 123 2.84 -15.90 -23.43
CA LEU A 123 1.79 -15.50 -24.39
C LEU A 123 2.34 -15.08 -25.75
N GLY A 124 3.66 -14.98 -25.92
CA GLY A 124 4.31 -14.46 -27.13
C GLY A 124 4.08 -12.97 -27.34
N ALA A 125 4.50 -12.47 -28.52
CA ALA A 125 4.43 -11.03 -28.85
C ALA A 125 3.01 -10.46 -28.85
N THR A 126 2.04 -11.23 -29.34
CA THR A 126 0.62 -10.84 -29.39
C THR A 126 0.07 -10.67 -27.95
N GLY A 127 0.35 -11.64 -27.06
CA GLY A 127 -0.08 -11.57 -25.68
C GLY A 127 0.54 -10.41 -24.91
N THR A 128 1.80 -10.11 -25.16
CA THR A 128 2.49 -8.95 -24.58
C THR A 128 1.83 -7.63 -25.01
N SER A 129 1.44 -7.51 -26.27
CA SER A 129 0.71 -6.32 -26.77
C SER A 129 -0.64 -6.16 -26.09
N PHE A 130 -1.40 -7.26 -25.95
CA PHE A 130 -2.66 -7.25 -25.19
C PHE A 130 -2.46 -6.87 -23.73
N LEU A 131 -1.45 -7.43 -23.04
CA LEU A 131 -1.11 -7.08 -21.68
C LEU A 131 -0.80 -5.59 -21.55
N SER A 132 0.00 -5.04 -22.45
CA SER A 132 0.36 -3.62 -22.42
C SER A 132 -0.87 -2.70 -22.54
N ILE A 133 -1.79 -3.01 -23.44
CA ILE A 133 -3.04 -2.26 -23.60
C ILE A 133 -3.89 -2.37 -22.32
N LEU A 134 -4.00 -3.58 -21.76
CA LEU A 134 -4.79 -3.78 -20.53
C LEU A 134 -4.21 -3.08 -19.34
N VAL A 135 -2.88 -3.11 -19.17
CA VAL A 135 -2.19 -2.37 -18.11
C VAL A 135 -2.42 -0.88 -18.26
N ALA A 136 -2.29 -0.33 -19.50
CA ALA A 136 -2.56 1.08 -19.76
C ALA A 136 -4.01 1.47 -19.39
N LEU A 137 -4.98 0.64 -19.76
CA LEU A 137 -6.39 0.86 -19.41
C LEU A 137 -6.66 0.72 -17.91
N ALA A 138 -5.98 -0.20 -17.22
CA ALA A 138 -6.05 -0.35 -15.76
C ALA A 138 -5.50 0.89 -15.06
N CYS A 139 -4.34 1.38 -15.48
CA CYS A 139 -3.76 2.61 -14.97
C CYS A 139 -4.69 3.81 -15.20
N PHE A 140 -5.28 3.90 -16.39
CA PHE A 140 -6.24 4.97 -16.70
C PHE A 140 -7.47 4.94 -15.79
N THR A 141 -8.10 3.78 -15.61
CA THR A 141 -9.27 3.65 -14.71
C THR A 141 -8.93 3.98 -13.27
N THR A 142 -7.74 3.58 -12.79
CA THR A 142 -7.23 3.92 -11.46
C THR A 142 -7.01 5.43 -11.32
N ALA A 143 -6.39 6.07 -12.33
CA ALA A 143 -6.20 7.52 -12.34
C ALA A 143 -7.53 8.27 -12.29
N VAL A 144 -8.52 7.86 -13.08
CA VAL A 144 -9.88 8.42 -13.02
C VAL A 144 -10.49 8.27 -11.63
N GLY A 145 -10.36 7.09 -11.00
CA GLY A 145 -10.85 6.84 -9.65
C GLY A 145 -10.21 7.76 -8.60
N ILE A 146 -8.89 7.97 -8.68
CA ILE A 146 -8.15 8.85 -7.76
C ILE A 146 -8.56 10.31 -7.98
N VAL A 147 -8.62 10.78 -9.23
CA VAL A 147 -9.01 12.16 -9.56
C VAL A 147 -10.42 12.45 -9.08
N THR A 148 -11.38 11.57 -9.38
CA THR A 148 -12.78 11.76 -8.96
C THR A 148 -12.93 11.69 -7.45
N GLY A 149 -12.31 10.72 -6.78
CA GLY A 149 -12.37 10.57 -5.33
C GLY A 149 -11.74 11.75 -4.58
N THR A 150 -10.61 12.26 -5.06
CA THR A 150 -9.97 13.46 -4.49
C THR A 150 -10.85 14.69 -4.70
N SER A 151 -11.45 14.82 -5.88
CA SER A 151 -12.34 15.94 -6.20
C SER A 151 -13.62 15.93 -5.37
N ASP A 152 -14.19 14.75 -5.12
CA ASP A 152 -15.35 14.59 -4.22
C ASP A 152 -15.00 14.91 -2.77
N TYR A 153 -13.81 14.52 -2.31
CA TYR A 153 -13.32 14.86 -0.99
C TYR A 153 -13.19 16.38 -0.81
N VAL A 154 -12.52 17.05 -1.75
CA VAL A 154 -12.36 18.52 -1.74
C VAL A 154 -13.70 19.22 -1.84
N LYS A 155 -14.62 18.76 -2.69
CA LYS A 155 -16.00 19.25 -2.75
C LYS A 155 -16.69 19.19 -1.39
N GLY A 156 -16.51 18.10 -0.65
CA GLY A 156 -17.06 17.93 0.70
C GLY A 156 -16.53 18.97 1.68
N ILE A 157 -15.22 19.26 1.66
CA ILE A 157 -14.60 20.31 2.50
C ILE A 157 -15.18 21.70 2.17
N PHE A 158 -15.40 22.01 0.90
CA PHE A 158 -15.92 23.30 0.43
C PHE A 158 -17.47 23.32 0.32
N LYS A 159 -18.16 22.82 1.35
CA LYS A 159 -19.64 22.89 1.48
C LYS A 159 -20.39 22.36 0.24
N ASN A 160 -19.93 21.26 -0.32
CA ASN A 160 -20.47 20.63 -1.54
C ASN A 160 -20.42 21.53 -2.79
N SER A 161 -19.42 22.39 -2.89
CA SER A 161 -19.22 23.26 -4.03
C SER A 161 -18.84 22.49 -5.30
N GLN A 162 -19.70 22.55 -6.33
CA GLN A 162 -19.40 21.93 -7.64
C GLN A 162 -18.20 22.61 -8.33
N LYS A 163 -17.96 23.90 -8.09
CA LYS A 163 -16.77 24.59 -8.61
C LYS A 163 -15.50 24.02 -8.03
N ALA A 164 -15.47 23.71 -6.72
CA ALA A 164 -14.32 23.09 -6.07
C ALA A 164 -14.02 21.71 -6.69
N TYR A 165 -15.04 20.90 -6.97
CA TYR A 165 -14.88 19.63 -7.68
C TYR A 165 -14.19 19.80 -9.04
N VAL A 166 -14.73 20.66 -9.89
CA VAL A 166 -14.22 20.88 -11.26
C VAL A 166 -12.79 21.40 -11.24
N ILE A 167 -12.50 22.37 -10.38
CA ILE A 167 -11.15 22.94 -10.26
C ILE A 167 -10.16 21.86 -9.80
N THR A 168 -10.51 21.06 -8.78
CA THR A 168 -9.64 19.98 -8.29
C THR A 168 -9.42 18.93 -9.37
N ALA A 169 -10.47 18.49 -10.07
CA ALA A 169 -10.34 17.54 -11.16
C ALA A 169 -9.43 18.07 -12.28
N PHE A 170 -9.61 19.31 -12.68
CA PHE A 170 -8.79 19.94 -13.72
C PHE A 170 -7.31 20.02 -13.30
N ILE A 171 -7.02 20.52 -12.08
CA ILE A 171 -5.65 20.60 -11.54
C ILE A 171 -5.03 19.19 -11.48
N SER A 172 -5.77 18.19 -11.00
CA SER A 172 -5.27 16.80 -10.90
C SER A 172 -4.94 16.23 -12.27
N CYS A 173 -5.78 16.48 -13.29
CA CYS A 173 -5.50 16.06 -14.67
C CYS A 173 -4.26 16.76 -15.24
N VAL A 174 -4.12 18.06 -15.05
CA VAL A 174 -2.93 18.81 -15.50
C VAL A 174 -1.67 18.29 -14.85
N LEU A 175 -1.70 18.08 -13.52
CA LEU A 175 -0.57 17.49 -12.80
C LEU A 175 -0.25 16.08 -13.30
N GLY A 176 -1.27 15.26 -13.55
CA GLY A 176 -1.09 13.91 -14.11
C GLY A 176 -0.39 13.93 -15.49
N VAL A 177 -0.78 14.84 -16.36
CA VAL A 177 -0.14 15.00 -17.68
C VAL A 177 1.28 15.49 -17.54
N VAL A 178 1.54 16.49 -16.71
CA VAL A 178 2.90 17.04 -16.47
C VAL A 178 3.83 15.96 -15.89
N ILE A 179 3.37 15.23 -14.86
CA ILE A 179 4.16 14.17 -14.23
C ILE A 179 4.35 13.00 -15.21
N GLY A 180 3.34 12.68 -16.03
CA GLY A 180 3.40 11.58 -16.99
C GLY A 180 4.43 11.78 -18.13
N HIS A 181 4.98 12.99 -18.30
CA HIS A 181 6.08 13.25 -19.24
C HIS A 181 7.44 12.75 -18.72
N PHE A 182 7.56 12.49 -17.42
CA PHE A 182 8.78 11.97 -16.85
C PHE A 182 8.85 10.45 -16.99
N GLU A 183 10.06 9.91 -17.02
CA GLU A 183 10.27 8.46 -16.99
C GLU A 183 9.71 7.86 -15.69
N VAL A 184 9.20 6.63 -15.77
CA VAL A 184 8.63 5.90 -14.62
C VAL A 184 9.63 5.79 -13.48
N SER A 185 10.91 5.57 -13.79
CA SER A 185 12.00 5.51 -12.81
C SER A 185 12.15 6.82 -12.02
N PHE A 186 12.00 7.96 -12.67
CA PHE A 186 12.03 9.28 -12.04
C PHE A 186 10.81 9.49 -11.15
N ILE A 187 9.62 9.14 -11.64
CA ILE A 187 8.36 9.24 -10.87
C ILE A 187 8.46 8.42 -9.59
N ILE A 188 8.95 7.18 -9.69
CA ILE A 188 9.16 6.31 -8.52
C ILE A 188 10.15 6.96 -7.54
N LYS A 189 11.31 7.43 -8.01
CA LYS A 189 12.32 8.10 -7.16
C LYS A 189 11.75 9.33 -6.44
N ALA A 190 10.89 10.09 -7.08
CA ALA A 190 10.26 11.26 -6.48
C ALA A 190 9.14 10.90 -5.49
N ALA A 191 8.38 9.82 -5.77
CA ALA A 191 7.25 9.40 -4.93
C ALA A 191 7.69 8.59 -3.69
N VAL A 192 8.73 7.77 -3.79
CA VAL A 192 9.19 6.89 -2.71
C VAL A 192 9.44 7.61 -1.39
N PRO A 193 10.12 8.79 -1.32
CA PRO A 193 10.29 9.50 -0.07
C PRO A 193 8.97 9.82 0.63
N ALA A 194 8.02 10.38 -0.10
CA ALA A 194 6.70 10.71 0.45
C ALA A 194 5.95 9.45 0.92
N LEU A 195 6.01 8.38 0.14
CA LEU A 195 5.40 7.10 0.49
C LEU A 195 6.05 6.49 1.73
N MET A 196 7.36 6.48 1.85
CA MET A 196 8.08 5.98 3.03
C MET A 196 7.72 6.75 4.31
N PHE A 197 7.32 8.01 4.20
CA PHE A 197 6.87 8.80 5.31
C PHE A 197 5.40 8.54 5.70
N ILE A 198 4.51 8.47 4.70
CA ILE A 198 3.06 8.34 4.91
C ILE A 198 2.67 6.89 5.25
N TYR A 199 3.37 5.90 4.67
CA TYR A 199 3.00 4.50 4.77
C TYR A 199 3.02 3.92 6.19
N PRO A 200 4.05 4.15 7.02
CA PRO A 200 4.06 3.75 8.43
C PRO A 200 2.85 4.28 9.20
N ILE A 201 2.53 5.55 9.01
CA ILE A 201 1.39 6.19 9.66
C ILE A 201 0.08 5.53 9.22
N THR A 202 -0.07 5.26 7.91
CA THR A 202 -1.24 4.59 7.36
C THR A 202 -1.44 3.19 7.97
N ILE A 203 -0.37 2.39 8.05
CA ILE A 203 -0.43 1.06 8.67
C ILE A 203 -0.85 1.15 10.13
N VAL A 204 -0.23 2.04 10.90
CA VAL A 204 -0.55 2.23 12.31
C VAL A 204 -2.00 2.68 12.50
N LEU A 205 -2.49 3.61 11.66
CA LEU A 205 -3.88 4.04 11.69
C LEU A 205 -4.84 2.88 11.41
N ILE A 206 -4.54 2.03 10.41
CA ILE A 206 -5.35 0.84 10.12
C ILE A 206 -5.37 -0.10 11.32
N LEU A 207 -4.19 -0.45 11.85
CA LEU A 207 -4.07 -1.38 12.98
C LEU A 207 -4.81 -0.88 14.22
N LEU A 208 -4.65 0.40 14.59
CA LEU A 208 -5.32 1.00 15.73
C LEU A 208 -6.86 1.05 15.58
N ASN A 209 -7.37 1.18 14.34
CA ASN A 209 -8.81 1.14 14.07
C ASN A 209 -9.39 -0.28 14.06
N VAL A 210 -8.58 -1.31 13.82
CA VAL A 210 -9.00 -2.72 13.89
C VAL A 210 -9.02 -3.21 15.34
N VAL A 211 -8.13 -2.70 16.18
CA VAL A 211 -8.03 -3.09 17.58
C VAL A 211 -9.22 -2.53 18.38
N SER A 212 -9.65 -3.31 19.39
CA SER A 212 -10.73 -2.90 20.31
C SER A 212 -10.49 -1.52 20.93
N ASN A 213 -11.54 -0.69 21.01
CA ASN A 213 -11.52 0.63 21.67
C ASN A 213 -10.99 0.60 23.12
N LYS A 214 -11.00 -0.57 23.79
CA LYS A 214 -10.42 -0.74 25.11
C LYS A 214 -8.89 -0.64 25.10
N LEU A 215 -8.25 -1.12 24.03
CA LEU A 215 -6.80 -1.10 23.82
C LEU A 215 -6.35 0.10 23.00
N ALA A 216 -7.18 0.65 22.15
CA ALA A 216 -6.91 1.85 21.34
C ALA A 216 -7.60 3.09 21.92
N SER A 217 -7.33 3.40 23.22
CA SER A 217 -7.84 4.64 23.84
C SER A 217 -7.31 5.88 23.11
N PRO A 218 -7.97 7.06 23.22
CA PRO A 218 -7.51 8.29 22.56
C PRO A 218 -6.07 8.68 22.88
N MET A 219 -5.60 8.36 24.09
CA MET A 219 -4.21 8.59 24.50
C MET A 219 -3.25 7.63 23.78
N VAL A 220 -3.58 6.35 23.73
CA VAL A 220 -2.80 5.33 23.00
C VAL A 220 -2.74 5.70 21.53
N PHE A 221 -3.88 6.03 20.93
CA PHE A 221 -3.97 6.41 19.53
C PHE A 221 -3.04 7.58 19.18
N LYS A 222 -3.14 8.68 19.91
CA LYS A 222 -2.29 9.86 19.72
C LYS A 222 -0.81 9.57 19.95
N GLY A 223 -0.48 8.84 21.02
CA GLY A 223 0.91 8.51 21.36
C GLY A 223 1.58 7.62 20.33
N VAL A 224 0.88 6.56 19.87
CA VAL A 224 1.45 5.63 18.88
C VAL A 224 1.59 6.30 17.51
N VAL A 225 0.62 7.11 17.08
CA VAL A 225 0.73 7.86 15.82
C VAL A 225 1.87 8.86 15.87
N LEU A 226 2.02 9.60 16.98
CA LEU A 226 3.09 10.58 17.14
C LEU A 226 4.48 9.93 17.11
N ILE A 227 4.68 8.83 17.83
CA ILE A 227 5.97 8.13 17.83
C ILE A 227 6.29 7.55 16.45
N THR A 228 5.29 7.00 15.76
CA THR A 228 5.44 6.50 14.39
C THR A 228 5.87 7.62 13.45
N PHE A 229 5.22 8.79 13.54
CA PHE A 229 5.58 9.96 12.77
C PHE A 229 7.04 10.35 12.98
N LEU A 230 7.49 10.47 14.24
CA LEU A 230 8.87 10.85 14.58
C LEU A 230 9.89 9.84 14.04
N PHE A 231 9.62 8.55 14.18
CA PHE A 231 10.53 7.48 13.73
C PHE A 231 10.42 7.15 12.23
N SER A 232 9.48 7.76 11.50
CA SER A 232 9.42 7.72 10.02
C SER A 232 10.30 8.81 9.37
N ILE A 233 10.70 9.84 10.11
CA ILE A 233 11.56 10.92 9.61
C ILE A 233 12.92 10.42 9.13
N PRO A 234 13.64 9.54 9.85
CA PRO A 234 14.92 9.01 9.39
C PRO A 234 14.83 8.27 8.05
N ASP A 235 13.79 7.46 7.84
CA ASP A 235 13.58 6.71 6.59
C ASP A 235 13.26 7.66 5.43
N PHE A 236 12.45 8.70 5.68
CA PHE A 236 12.19 9.77 4.73
C PHE A 236 13.47 10.51 4.31
N LEU A 237 14.26 10.97 5.28
CA LEU A 237 15.53 11.67 5.00
C LEU A 237 16.57 10.75 4.35
N GLY A 238 16.55 9.46 4.69
CA GLY A 238 17.39 8.44 4.06
C GLY A 238 17.08 8.29 2.57
N SER A 239 15.82 8.27 2.20
CA SER A 239 15.38 8.16 0.81
C SER A 239 15.70 9.41 -0.03
N LEU A 240 15.82 10.57 0.59
CA LEU A 240 16.29 11.82 -0.03
C LEU A 240 17.82 11.95 -0.09
N GLN A 241 18.58 10.92 0.33
CA GLN A 241 20.05 10.94 0.46
C GLN A 241 20.59 12.01 1.43
N LEU A 242 19.73 12.57 2.28
CA LEU A 242 20.05 13.58 3.29
C LEU A 242 20.44 12.96 4.65
N SER A 243 20.63 11.64 4.70
CA SER A 243 20.85 10.88 5.94
C SER A 243 22.21 11.09 6.60
N ASN A 244 23.14 11.81 5.96
CA ASN A 244 24.52 11.97 6.48
C ASN A 244 24.58 12.56 7.88
N PHE A 245 23.65 13.46 8.24
CA PHE A 245 23.55 14.08 9.57
C PHE A 245 22.92 13.14 10.62
N LEU A 246 22.14 12.14 10.20
CA LEU A 246 21.40 11.26 11.10
C LEU A 246 22.02 9.86 11.23
N LYS A 247 23.08 9.56 10.48
CA LYS A 247 23.76 8.25 10.54
C LYS A 247 24.00 7.74 11.95
N PRO A 248 24.54 8.54 12.91
CA PRO A 248 24.75 8.04 14.26
C PRO A 248 23.48 7.68 15.00
N ILE A 249 22.38 8.40 14.74
CA ILE A 249 21.07 8.14 15.38
C ILE A 249 20.39 6.92 14.72
N ILE A 250 20.45 6.82 13.40
CA ILE A 250 19.87 5.73 12.61
C ILE A 250 20.47 4.38 13.03
N TYR A 251 21.77 4.34 13.34
CA TYR A 251 22.44 3.11 13.76
C TYR A 251 21.85 2.52 15.07
N TRP A 252 21.33 3.35 15.97
CA TRP A 252 20.71 2.91 17.22
C TRP A 252 19.26 2.48 17.09
N ILE A 253 18.62 2.79 15.93
CA ILE A 253 17.23 2.43 15.70
C ILE A 253 17.19 1.02 15.08
N PRO A 254 16.68 0.01 15.80
CA PRO A 254 16.59 -1.33 15.25
C PRO A 254 15.68 -1.35 14.02
N LEU A 255 16.03 -2.16 13.02
CA LEU A 255 15.33 -2.30 11.74
C LEU A 255 15.36 -1.06 10.83
N SER A 256 16.09 0.02 11.17
CA SER A 256 16.23 1.20 10.31
C SER A 256 16.90 0.87 8.97
N SER A 257 17.84 -0.07 8.94
CA SER A 257 18.47 -0.55 7.70
C SER A 257 17.48 -1.18 6.71
N LYS A 258 16.27 -1.52 7.17
CA LYS A 258 15.19 -2.14 6.39
C LYS A 258 13.98 -1.23 6.21
N SER A 259 14.12 0.07 6.47
CA SER A 259 13.04 1.06 6.44
C SER A 259 11.84 0.71 7.34
N LEU A 260 12.11 -0.02 8.43
CA LEU A 260 11.14 -0.41 9.45
C LEU A 260 11.51 0.14 10.84
N GLY A 261 12.30 1.22 10.88
CA GLY A 261 12.74 1.85 12.13
C GLY A 261 11.60 2.36 13.03
N TRP A 262 10.43 2.59 12.45
CA TRP A 262 9.23 3.02 13.17
C TRP A 262 8.49 1.89 13.90
N ALA A 263 8.63 0.63 13.45
CA ALA A 263 7.77 -0.48 13.87
C ALA A 263 7.95 -0.84 15.36
N LEU A 264 9.20 -1.01 15.82
CA LEU A 264 9.47 -1.32 17.22
C LEU A 264 9.11 -0.16 18.17
N PRO A 265 9.46 1.11 17.91
CA PRO A 265 8.99 2.23 18.73
C PRO A 265 7.47 2.35 18.79
N ALA A 266 6.76 2.13 17.69
CA ALA A 266 5.30 2.14 17.68
C ALA A 266 4.71 1.02 18.56
N LEU A 267 5.25 -0.19 18.46
CA LEU A 267 4.82 -1.33 19.26
C LEU A 267 5.11 -1.13 20.77
N THR A 268 6.30 -0.66 21.10
CA THR A 268 6.67 -0.39 22.49
C THR A 268 5.81 0.70 23.12
N MET A 269 5.51 1.76 22.36
CA MET A 269 4.62 2.83 22.82
C MET A 269 3.18 2.33 23.00
N PHE A 270 2.70 1.49 22.09
CA PHE A 270 1.38 0.86 22.20
C PHE A 270 1.27 0.03 23.49
N ILE A 271 2.27 -0.81 23.77
CA ILE A 271 2.29 -1.65 24.99
C ILE A 271 2.40 -0.77 26.24
N ALA A 272 3.34 0.16 26.28
CA ALA A 272 3.60 1.02 27.44
C ALA A 272 2.35 1.84 27.83
N LEU A 273 1.69 2.47 26.86
CA LEU A 273 0.48 3.25 27.13
C LEU A 273 -0.72 2.38 27.56
N ASN A 274 -0.84 1.16 27.05
CA ASN A 274 -1.88 0.24 27.49
C ASN A 274 -1.63 -0.24 28.93
N VAL A 275 -0.39 -0.56 29.29
CA VAL A 275 -0.01 -0.90 30.67
C VAL A 275 -0.28 0.27 31.60
N TYR A 276 0.13 1.48 31.22
CA TYR A 276 -0.15 2.71 31.98
C TYR A 276 -1.65 2.92 32.22
N ASN A 277 -2.47 2.84 31.17
CA ASN A 277 -3.91 2.97 31.26
C ASN A 277 -4.56 1.88 32.15
N HIS A 278 -4.01 0.67 32.11
CA HIS A 278 -4.49 -0.41 32.96
C HIS A 278 -4.25 -0.11 34.45
N HIS A 279 -3.04 0.34 34.79
CA HIS A 279 -2.67 0.72 36.16
C HIS A 279 -3.51 1.91 36.65
N GLN A 280 -3.70 2.93 35.84
CA GLN A 280 -4.50 4.10 36.22
C GLN A 280 -5.97 3.73 36.54
N LYS A 281 -6.56 2.86 35.71
CA LYS A 281 -7.95 2.38 35.97
C LYS A 281 -8.06 1.53 37.23
N ARG A 282 -7.01 0.81 37.60
CA ARG A 282 -6.97 0.02 38.82
C ARG A 282 -6.88 0.92 40.05
N SER A 283 -5.98 1.91 40.03
CA SER A 283 -5.84 2.89 41.11
C SER A 283 -7.10 3.68 41.38
N THR A 284 -7.86 4.06 40.33
CA THR A 284 -9.13 4.80 40.48
C THR A 284 -10.27 3.91 41.01
N ARG A 285 -10.18 2.58 40.88
CA ARG A 285 -11.17 1.65 41.44
C ARG A 285 -10.89 1.30 42.90
N GLU A 286 -9.64 1.44 43.34
CA GLU A 286 -9.19 1.12 44.74
C GLU A 286 -9.21 2.36 45.65
N ALA A 287 -9.51 3.55 45.14
CA ALA A 287 -9.71 4.74 45.95
C ALA A 287 -11.02 4.61 46.76
N PRO A 288 -10.99 4.60 48.09
CA PRO A 288 -12.21 4.51 48.89
C PRO A 288 -13.07 5.74 48.67
N THR A 289 -14.34 5.50 48.39
CA THR A 289 -15.39 6.53 48.43
C THR A 289 -15.51 7.00 49.88
N SER A 290 -14.86 8.10 50.21
CA SER A 290 -15.01 8.83 51.47
C SER A 290 -16.29 9.64 51.49
#